data_f2e254c144f1e58be19d8d0fc765cae5
#
_entry.id   f2e254c144f1e58be19d8d0fc765cae5
#
_cell.length_a   1.000
_cell.length_b   1.000
_cell.length_c   1.000
_cell.angle_alpha   90.00
_cell.angle_beta   90.00
_cell.angle_gamma   90.00
#
_symmetry.space_group_name_H-M   'P 1'
#
loop_
_entity.id
_entity.type
_entity.pdbx_description
1 polymer ?
#
loop_
_entity_poly.entity_id
_entity_poly.type
_entity_poly.pdbx_seq_one_letter_code
_entity_poly.pdbx_strand_id
1 'polypeptide(L)'
;HLGSGEEAGVERLAQSLQICLEKTADLGVKIALENTCAQGTCLGGPFWHIGKVLQKLQNPRLVVCFDSCHAHAAGHDLGENLEGVLSDFDAQIGLENLAVIHFNDGKGALGKHLDRHEHIGEGQLGKAALRGLLNHPKTRDLPFILETPEVETQIAKNIAAVRELRAV
;
A
#
# COMPACT_ATOMS: atom_id res chain seq x y z
N HIS A 1 4.34 -12.42 -10.81
CA HIS A 1 2.99 -12.99 -10.84
C HIS A 1 2.97 -14.47 -10.43
N LEU A 2 1.80 -15.00 -10.10
CA LEU A 2 1.62 -16.35 -9.55
C LEU A 2 1.81 -17.50 -10.56
N GLY A 3 2.03 -17.23 -11.84
CA GLY A 3 2.05 -18.22 -12.92
C GLY A 3 3.06 -19.37 -12.76
N SER A 4 4.13 -19.18 -11.97
CA SER A 4 5.12 -20.20 -11.61
C SER A 4 5.09 -20.56 -10.12
N GLY A 5 4.06 -20.12 -9.39
CA GLY A 5 3.97 -20.14 -7.94
C GLY A 5 4.46 -18.86 -7.27
N GLU A 6 3.97 -18.63 -6.07
CA GLU A 6 4.26 -17.40 -5.30
C GLU A 6 5.75 -17.25 -4.98
N GLU A 7 6.38 -18.31 -4.48
CA GLU A 7 7.82 -18.32 -4.13
C GLU A 7 8.70 -17.99 -5.35
N ALA A 8 8.43 -18.63 -6.51
CA ALA A 8 9.18 -18.35 -7.73
C ALA A 8 8.93 -16.92 -8.25
N GLY A 9 7.73 -16.39 -8.04
CA GLY A 9 7.38 -15.02 -8.38
C GLY A 9 8.11 -14.00 -7.50
N VAL A 10 8.13 -14.22 -6.18
CA VAL A 10 8.88 -13.40 -5.21
C VAL A 10 10.38 -13.43 -5.51
N GLU A 11 10.92 -14.59 -5.85
CA GLU A 11 12.32 -14.74 -6.26
C GLU A 11 12.68 -13.89 -7.48
N ARG A 12 11.84 -13.93 -8.53
CA ARG A 12 12.05 -13.09 -9.74
C ARG A 12 11.92 -11.61 -9.45
N LEU A 13 10.98 -11.22 -8.57
CA LEU A 13 10.86 -9.83 -8.15
C LEU A 13 12.13 -9.36 -7.45
N ALA A 14 12.65 -10.15 -6.51
CA ALA A 14 13.90 -9.84 -5.83
C ALA A 14 15.08 -9.71 -6.80
N GLN A 15 15.22 -10.64 -7.75
CA GLN A 15 16.29 -10.57 -8.78
C GLN A 15 16.16 -9.31 -9.65
N SER A 16 14.96 -8.95 -10.06
CA SER A 16 14.71 -7.74 -10.86
C SER A 16 15.05 -6.47 -10.08
N LEU A 17 14.67 -6.41 -8.81
CA LEU A 17 14.97 -5.28 -7.93
C LEU A 17 16.46 -5.18 -7.63
N GLN A 18 17.17 -6.30 -7.45
CA GLN A 18 18.61 -6.30 -7.30
C GLN A 18 19.29 -5.62 -8.50
N ILE A 19 18.90 -5.98 -9.72
CA ILE A 19 19.42 -5.36 -10.95
C ILE A 19 19.10 -3.85 -10.98
N CYS A 20 17.88 -3.45 -10.61
CA CYS A 20 17.49 -2.03 -10.54
C CYS A 20 18.34 -1.26 -9.54
N LEU A 21 18.54 -1.83 -8.34
CA LEU A 21 19.35 -1.23 -7.28
C LEU A 21 20.82 -1.06 -7.70
N GLU A 22 21.39 -2.05 -8.37
CA GLU A 22 22.76 -2.00 -8.90
C GLU A 22 22.90 -0.94 -9.99
N LYS A 23 21.99 -0.91 -10.95
CA LYS A 23 22.01 0.06 -12.06
C LYS A 23 21.76 1.52 -11.63
N THR A 24 21.21 1.71 -10.45
CA THR A 24 20.88 3.03 -9.89
C THR A 24 21.63 3.30 -8.59
N ALA A 25 22.78 2.65 -8.40
CA ALA A 25 23.54 2.72 -7.14
C ALA A 25 24.04 4.13 -6.82
N ASP A 26 24.28 4.95 -7.84
CA ASP A 26 24.69 6.34 -7.77
C ASP A 26 23.55 7.33 -7.49
N LEU A 27 22.30 6.86 -7.54
CA LEU A 27 21.13 7.70 -7.29
C LEU A 27 20.72 7.68 -5.81
N GLY A 28 20.52 8.84 -5.22
CA GLY A 28 20.06 9.01 -3.83
C GLY A 28 18.58 8.73 -3.60
N VAL A 29 17.89 8.04 -4.53
CA VAL A 29 16.45 7.77 -4.46
C VAL A 29 16.18 6.41 -3.82
N LYS A 30 15.05 6.30 -3.12
CA LYS A 30 14.51 5.04 -2.62
C LYS A 30 13.53 4.44 -3.63
N ILE A 31 13.37 3.13 -3.58
CA ILE A 31 12.35 2.39 -4.32
C ILE A 31 11.33 1.92 -3.30
N ALA A 32 10.10 2.41 -3.41
CA ALA A 32 9.00 1.98 -2.56
C ALA A 32 8.24 0.83 -3.23
N LEU A 33 8.22 -0.33 -2.59
CA LEU A 33 7.41 -1.47 -3.01
C LEU A 33 5.99 -1.28 -2.51
N GLU A 34 5.03 -1.37 -3.40
CA GLU A 34 3.63 -1.19 -3.07
C GLU A 34 2.91 -2.54 -2.92
N ASN A 35 2.06 -2.66 -1.89
CA ASN A 35 1.12 -3.77 -1.81
C ASN A 35 0.09 -3.67 -2.93
N THR A 36 -0.36 -4.81 -3.44
CA THR A 36 -1.32 -4.90 -4.53
C THR A 36 -2.66 -5.45 -4.06
N CYS A 37 -3.70 -5.24 -4.84
CA CYS A 37 -5.03 -5.81 -4.60
C CYS A 37 -5.13 -7.32 -4.87
N ALA A 38 -4.03 -7.99 -5.22
CA ALA A 38 -4.00 -9.41 -5.63
C ALA A 38 -4.92 -9.70 -6.84
N GLN A 39 -5.10 -8.76 -7.74
CA GLN A 39 -5.92 -8.97 -8.94
C GLN A 39 -5.25 -9.98 -9.88
N GLY A 40 -6.04 -10.97 -10.33
CA GLY A 40 -5.55 -11.98 -11.25
C GLY A 40 -4.40 -12.80 -10.67
N THR A 41 -3.19 -12.62 -11.22
CA THR A 41 -1.98 -13.33 -10.79
C THR A 41 -0.93 -12.40 -10.18
N CYS A 42 -1.30 -11.19 -9.76
CA CYS A 42 -0.39 -10.23 -9.16
C CYS A 42 0.11 -10.71 -7.78
N LEU A 43 1.41 -10.51 -7.53
CA LEU A 43 2.02 -10.65 -6.21
C LEU A 43 1.80 -9.38 -5.39
N GLY A 44 1.96 -9.46 -4.07
CA GLY A 44 1.95 -8.29 -3.18
C GLY A 44 0.62 -8.06 -2.45
N GLY A 45 -0.38 -8.91 -2.65
CA GLY A 45 -1.60 -8.88 -1.82
C GLY A 45 -1.30 -9.30 -0.38
N PRO A 46 -0.81 -10.52 -0.11
CA PRO A 46 -0.26 -10.89 1.18
C PRO A 46 1.04 -10.13 1.47
N PHE A 47 1.17 -9.56 2.66
CA PHE A 47 2.34 -8.76 3.06
C PHE A 47 3.65 -9.53 3.04
N TRP A 48 3.60 -10.84 3.28
CA TRP A 48 4.80 -11.68 3.26
C TRP A 48 5.53 -11.70 1.91
N HIS A 49 4.85 -11.42 0.79
CA HIS A 49 5.50 -11.29 -0.51
C HIS A 49 6.56 -10.18 -0.50
N ILE A 50 6.17 -9.01 0.01
CA ILE A 50 7.08 -7.86 0.14
C ILE A 50 8.12 -8.12 1.23
N GLY A 51 7.69 -8.64 2.37
CA GLY A 51 8.58 -8.95 3.49
C GLY A 51 9.74 -9.87 3.10
N LYS A 52 9.46 -10.93 2.33
CA LYS A 52 10.51 -11.81 1.79
C LYS A 52 11.49 -11.10 0.86
N VAL A 53 11.01 -10.20 0.02
CA VAL A 53 11.88 -9.40 -0.86
C VAL A 53 12.81 -8.51 -0.05
N LEU A 54 12.29 -7.79 0.94
CA LEU A 54 13.08 -6.94 1.83
C LEU A 54 14.12 -7.77 2.61
N GLN A 55 13.69 -8.88 3.21
CA GLN A 55 14.58 -9.79 3.94
C GLN A 55 15.71 -10.34 3.07
N LYS A 56 15.42 -10.63 1.80
CA LYS A 56 16.40 -11.18 0.86
C LYS A 56 17.42 -10.14 0.41
N LEU A 57 16.98 -8.92 0.11
CA LEU A 57 17.83 -7.89 -0.48
C LEU A 57 18.56 -7.03 0.56
N GLN A 58 17.96 -6.84 1.74
CA GLN A 58 18.52 -6.07 2.87
C GLN A 58 19.13 -4.73 2.44
N ASN A 59 18.45 -4.01 1.53
CA ASN A 59 18.94 -2.77 0.96
C ASN A 59 18.21 -1.56 1.54
N PRO A 60 18.89 -0.57 2.15
CA PRO A 60 18.24 0.57 2.81
C PRO A 60 17.52 1.51 1.84
N ARG A 61 17.71 1.35 0.54
CA ARG A 61 16.96 2.07 -0.48
C ARG A 61 15.63 1.41 -0.85
N LEU A 62 15.38 0.17 -0.38
CA LEU A 62 14.07 -0.46 -0.48
C LEU A 62 13.23 -0.06 0.73
N VAL A 63 12.07 0.51 0.44
CA VAL A 63 11.06 0.87 1.43
C VAL A 63 9.69 0.39 0.94
N VAL A 64 8.64 0.65 1.70
CA VAL A 64 7.29 0.20 1.34
C VAL A 64 6.34 1.37 1.21
N CYS A 65 5.49 1.31 0.20
CA CYS A 65 4.29 2.09 0.05
C CYS A 65 3.10 1.22 0.48
N PHE A 66 2.26 1.73 1.37
CA PHE A 66 1.02 1.07 1.74
C PHE A 66 -0.16 1.73 1.02
N ASP A 67 -0.78 1.03 0.08
CA ASP A 67 -2.01 1.48 -0.55
C ASP A 67 -3.24 0.93 0.19
N SER A 68 -4.11 1.84 0.64
CA SER A 68 -5.29 1.51 1.42
C SER A 68 -6.39 0.82 0.60
N CYS A 69 -6.57 1.22 -0.67
CA CYS A 69 -7.51 0.56 -1.59
C CYS A 69 -7.06 -0.85 -1.91
N HIS A 70 -5.78 -1.03 -2.23
CA HIS A 70 -5.21 -2.34 -2.54
C HIS A 70 -5.27 -3.29 -1.33
N ALA A 71 -4.93 -2.79 -0.14
CA ALA A 71 -5.03 -3.58 1.09
C ALA A 71 -6.46 -4.08 1.33
N HIS A 72 -7.45 -3.18 1.26
CA HIS A 72 -8.86 -3.54 1.37
C HIS A 72 -9.29 -4.56 0.29
N ALA A 73 -8.93 -4.30 -0.96
CA ALA A 73 -9.27 -5.19 -2.05
C ALA A 73 -8.60 -6.57 -1.93
N ALA A 74 -7.41 -6.66 -1.33
CA ALA A 74 -6.73 -7.92 -1.02
C ALA A 74 -7.31 -8.67 0.19
N GLY A 75 -8.18 -8.03 0.98
CA GLY A 75 -8.86 -8.65 2.12
C GLY A 75 -8.36 -8.19 3.49
N HIS A 76 -7.49 -7.17 3.56
CA HIS A 76 -7.07 -6.56 4.81
C HIS A 76 -8.15 -5.58 5.29
N ASP A 77 -8.84 -5.92 6.37
CA ASP A 77 -9.98 -5.16 6.89
C ASP A 77 -9.52 -3.93 7.68
N LEU A 78 -9.41 -2.79 6.99
CA LEU A 78 -9.04 -1.51 7.60
C LEU A 78 -10.19 -0.87 8.39
N GLY A 79 -11.44 -1.32 8.18
CA GLY A 79 -12.62 -0.78 8.85
C GLY A 79 -12.80 -1.34 10.26
N GLU A 80 -12.84 -2.67 10.37
CA GLU A 80 -13.14 -3.35 11.61
C GLU A 80 -11.88 -3.85 12.35
N ASN A 81 -10.73 -3.96 11.67
CA ASN A 81 -9.53 -4.58 12.23
C ASN A 81 -8.22 -3.85 11.86
N LEU A 82 -8.21 -2.52 11.87
CA LEU A 82 -7.01 -1.73 11.52
C LEU A 82 -5.78 -2.12 12.35
N GLU A 83 -5.92 -2.29 13.67
CA GLU A 83 -4.81 -2.69 14.53
C GLU A 83 -4.24 -4.07 14.16
N GLY A 84 -5.10 -5.03 13.81
CA GLY A 84 -4.67 -6.35 13.34
C GLY A 84 -3.93 -6.27 12.01
N VAL A 85 -4.43 -5.46 11.09
CA VAL A 85 -3.76 -5.23 9.79
C VAL A 85 -2.38 -4.59 9.97
N LEU A 86 -2.27 -3.55 10.81
CA LEU A 86 -0.98 -2.90 11.08
C LEU A 86 -0.03 -3.82 11.86
N SER A 87 -0.54 -4.69 12.72
CA SER A 87 0.27 -5.70 13.42
C SER A 87 0.78 -6.78 12.47
N ASP A 88 -0.05 -7.24 11.52
CA ASP A 88 0.38 -8.19 10.49
C ASP A 88 1.41 -7.57 9.55
N PHE A 89 1.19 -6.31 9.13
CA PHE A 89 2.17 -5.55 8.35
C PHE A 89 3.52 -5.44 9.09
N ASP A 90 3.49 -5.11 10.38
CA ASP A 90 4.69 -5.00 11.20
C ASP A 90 5.43 -6.32 11.32
N ALA A 91 4.71 -7.41 11.56
CA ALA A 91 5.29 -8.75 11.69
C ALA A 91 5.91 -9.27 10.38
N GLN A 92 5.35 -8.93 9.22
CA GLN A 92 5.76 -9.44 7.91
C GLN A 92 6.80 -8.53 7.24
N ILE A 93 6.68 -7.22 7.39
CA ILE A 93 7.44 -6.20 6.65
C ILE A 93 8.31 -5.35 7.59
N GLY A 94 7.78 -5.01 8.78
CA GLY A 94 8.34 -4.01 9.69
C GLY A 94 7.83 -2.60 9.38
N LEU A 95 7.24 -1.94 10.38
CA LEU A 95 6.73 -0.56 10.24
C LEU A 95 7.84 0.45 9.95
N GLU A 96 9.07 0.17 10.32
CA GLU A 96 10.24 0.98 10.00
C GLU A 96 10.53 1.08 8.50
N ASN A 97 10.03 0.11 7.71
CA ASN A 97 10.15 0.10 6.26
C ASN A 97 9.03 0.87 5.55
N LEU A 98 7.95 1.23 6.26
CA LEU A 98 6.83 1.99 5.71
C LEU A 98 7.22 3.45 5.52
N ALA A 99 7.30 3.89 4.28
CA ALA A 99 7.78 5.23 3.94
C ALA A 99 6.69 6.19 3.46
N VAL A 100 5.61 5.66 2.89
CA VAL A 100 4.55 6.44 2.26
C VAL A 100 3.25 5.65 2.24
N ILE A 101 2.13 6.34 2.27
CA ILE A 101 0.80 5.75 2.13
C ILE A 101 0.15 6.31 0.86
N HIS A 102 -0.25 5.43 -0.06
CA HIS A 102 -1.24 5.76 -1.06
C HIS A 102 -2.61 5.71 -0.40
N PHE A 103 -3.21 6.88 -0.26
CA PHE A 103 -4.43 7.06 0.51
C PHE A 103 -5.63 7.14 -0.42
N ASN A 104 -6.14 5.98 -0.75
CA ASN A 104 -7.18 5.80 -1.75
C ASN A 104 -8.39 5.09 -1.15
N ASP A 105 -9.59 5.55 -1.51
CA ASP A 105 -10.80 4.75 -1.34
C ASP A 105 -10.98 3.82 -2.55
N GLY A 106 -11.75 2.77 -2.44
CA GLY A 106 -11.90 1.76 -3.47
C GLY A 106 -13.35 1.46 -3.82
N LYS A 107 -13.62 1.17 -5.11
CA LYS A 107 -14.96 0.77 -5.60
C LYS A 107 -15.35 -0.65 -5.20
N GLY A 108 -14.36 -1.52 -4.98
CA GLY A 108 -14.57 -2.92 -4.63
C GLY A 108 -14.84 -3.12 -3.15
N ALA A 109 -15.71 -4.08 -2.81
CA ALA A 109 -15.86 -4.54 -1.44
C ALA A 109 -14.61 -5.31 -0.97
N LEU A 110 -14.47 -5.48 0.34
CA LEU A 110 -13.37 -6.20 0.99
C LEU A 110 -13.11 -7.56 0.31
N GLY A 111 -11.86 -7.82 -0.05
CA GLY A 111 -11.42 -9.08 -0.64
C GLY A 111 -11.91 -9.36 -2.07
N LYS A 112 -12.37 -8.35 -2.80
CA LYS A 112 -12.84 -8.52 -4.20
C LYS A 112 -11.74 -8.48 -5.24
N HIS A 113 -10.51 -8.20 -4.85
CA HIS A 113 -9.35 -8.13 -5.75
C HIS A 113 -9.58 -7.19 -6.95
N LEU A 114 -10.31 -6.08 -6.71
CA LEU A 114 -10.64 -5.08 -7.73
C LEU A 114 -9.80 -3.83 -7.53
N ASP A 115 -8.89 -3.61 -8.44
CA ASP A 115 -8.08 -2.39 -8.51
C ASP A 115 -8.86 -1.28 -9.22
N ARG A 116 -9.64 -0.54 -8.46
CA ARG A 116 -10.40 0.63 -8.94
C ARG A 116 -10.57 1.62 -7.80
N HIS A 117 -9.83 2.73 -7.88
CA HIS A 117 -9.93 3.81 -6.91
C HIS A 117 -11.24 4.58 -7.04
N GLU A 118 -11.67 5.16 -5.91
CA GLU A 118 -12.82 6.05 -5.81
C GLU A 118 -12.41 7.35 -5.10
N HIS A 119 -13.26 8.35 -5.15
CA HIS A 119 -13.08 9.58 -4.40
C HIS A 119 -13.09 9.31 -2.90
N ILE A 120 -12.32 10.09 -2.15
CA ILE A 120 -12.15 9.90 -0.70
C ILE A 120 -13.50 9.95 0.04
N GLY A 121 -13.85 8.83 0.66
CA GLY A 121 -15.09 8.64 1.42
C GLY A 121 -16.32 8.36 0.59
N GLU A 122 -16.19 8.10 -0.71
CA GLU A 122 -17.27 7.73 -1.62
C GLU A 122 -17.19 6.25 -2.03
N GLY A 123 -16.14 5.53 -1.64
CA GLY A 123 -15.93 4.12 -1.92
C GLY A 123 -16.37 3.18 -0.80
N GLN A 124 -15.93 1.94 -0.91
CA GLN A 124 -16.32 0.83 -0.03
C GLN A 124 -15.48 0.75 1.26
N LEU A 125 -14.25 1.35 1.29
CA LEU A 125 -13.53 1.53 2.54
C LEU A 125 -14.31 2.44 3.47
N GLY A 126 -14.77 3.56 2.93
CA GLY A 126 -15.56 4.55 3.63
C GLY A 126 -14.76 5.43 4.61
N LYS A 127 -15.42 6.48 5.06
CA LYS A 127 -14.80 7.54 5.87
C LYS A 127 -14.24 7.05 7.22
N ALA A 128 -14.84 6.04 7.84
CA ALA A 128 -14.41 5.55 9.15
C ALA A 128 -13.03 4.86 9.08
N ALA A 129 -12.85 3.94 8.13
CA ALA A 129 -11.58 3.25 7.90
C ALA A 129 -10.47 4.24 7.51
N LEU A 130 -10.77 5.13 6.56
CA LEU A 130 -9.84 6.17 6.12
C LEU A 130 -9.44 7.11 7.27
N ARG A 131 -10.40 7.54 8.10
CA ARG A 131 -10.11 8.37 9.29
C ARG A 131 -9.22 7.61 10.28
N GLY A 132 -9.48 6.33 10.50
CA GLY A 132 -8.66 5.48 11.37
C GLY A 132 -7.21 5.46 10.89
N LEU A 133 -6.98 5.10 9.63
CA LEU A 133 -5.64 5.02 9.05
C LEU A 133 -4.91 6.38 9.06
N LEU A 134 -5.61 7.46 8.69
CA LEU A 134 -5.02 8.81 8.59
C LEU A 134 -4.54 9.37 9.94
N ASN A 135 -5.19 8.98 11.05
CA ASN A 135 -4.90 9.52 12.37
C ASN A 135 -4.21 8.52 13.31
N HIS A 136 -3.93 7.32 12.83
CA HIS A 136 -3.30 6.28 13.64
C HIS A 136 -1.88 6.70 14.08
N PRO A 137 -1.47 6.48 15.34
CA PRO A 137 -0.14 6.88 15.84
C PRO A 137 1.04 6.35 15.00
N LYS A 138 0.89 5.17 14.39
CA LYS A 138 1.93 4.53 13.57
C LYS A 138 2.01 5.07 12.14
N THR A 139 1.00 5.81 11.67
CA THR A 139 0.91 6.25 10.25
C THR A 139 0.75 7.74 10.07
N ARG A 140 0.16 8.46 11.04
CA ARG A 140 -0.25 9.86 10.92
C ARG A 140 0.86 10.84 10.51
N ASP A 141 2.11 10.50 10.79
CA ASP A 141 3.27 11.36 10.52
C ASP A 141 3.97 11.02 9.19
N LEU A 142 3.46 10.01 8.46
CA LEU A 142 3.93 9.66 7.13
C LEU A 142 3.33 10.56 6.04
N PRO A 143 3.97 10.66 4.87
CA PRO A 143 3.36 11.29 3.70
C PRO A 143 2.19 10.44 3.17
N PHE A 144 1.08 11.12 2.85
CA PHE A 144 -0.10 10.54 2.22
C PHE A 144 -0.24 11.09 0.81
N ILE A 145 -0.35 10.21 -0.18
CA ILE A 145 -0.50 10.54 -1.60
C ILE A 145 -1.85 10.04 -2.08
N LEU A 146 -2.54 10.85 -2.88
CA LEU A 146 -3.82 10.53 -3.49
C LEU A 146 -3.64 10.12 -4.94
N GLU A 147 -4.27 9.03 -5.34
CA GLU A 147 -4.36 8.56 -6.73
C GLU A 147 -5.84 8.40 -7.13
N THR A 148 -6.63 9.40 -6.76
CA THR A 148 -8.07 9.39 -6.99
C THR A 148 -8.43 9.65 -8.45
N PRO A 149 -9.60 9.19 -8.92
CA PRO A 149 -10.06 9.45 -10.28
C PRO A 149 -10.16 10.95 -10.59
N GLU A 150 -10.12 11.29 -11.88
CA GLU A 150 -10.36 12.65 -12.36
C GLU A 150 -9.50 13.71 -11.66
N VAL A 151 -8.23 13.43 -11.45
CA VAL A 151 -7.32 14.28 -10.65
C VAL A 151 -7.34 15.75 -11.11
N GLU A 152 -7.42 16.01 -12.41
CA GLU A 152 -7.40 17.37 -12.97
C GLU A 152 -8.59 18.22 -12.50
N THR A 153 -9.73 17.61 -12.22
CA THR A 153 -10.97 18.31 -11.87
C THR A 153 -11.41 18.09 -10.42
N GLN A 154 -11.05 16.97 -9.80
CA GLN A 154 -11.56 16.54 -8.50
C GLN A 154 -10.53 16.57 -7.36
N ILE A 155 -9.27 16.87 -7.64
CA ILE A 155 -8.22 16.82 -6.60
C ILE A 155 -8.50 17.77 -5.43
N ALA A 156 -9.04 18.96 -5.70
CA ALA A 156 -9.38 19.92 -4.64
C ALA A 156 -10.46 19.38 -3.70
N LYS A 157 -11.47 18.68 -4.23
CA LYS A 157 -12.54 18.00 -3.47
C LYS A 157 -11.96 16.89 -2.60
N ASN A 158 -11.09 16.05 -3.17
CA ASN A 158 -10.46 14.96 -2.44
C ASN A 158 -9.54 15.46 -1.32
N ILE A 159 -8.73 16.51 -1.56
CA ILE A 159 -7.92 17.13 -0.51
C ILE A 159 -8.79 17.73 0.60
N ALA A 160 -9.92 18.37 0.27
CA ALA A 160 -10.85 18.86 1.27
C ALA A 160 -11.41 17.72 2.13
N ALA A 161 -11.82 16.61 1.51
CA ALA A 161 -12.29 15.42 2.22
C ALA A 161 -11.22 14.84 3.17
N VAL A 162 -9.95 14.77 2.73
CA VAL A 162 -8.84 14.33 3.62
C VAL A 162 -8.69 15.28 4.81
N ARG A 163 -8.76 16.59 4.60
CA ARG A 163 -8.66 17.58 5.70
C ARG A 163 -9.79 17.44 6.72
N GLU A 164 -11.01 17.12 6.28
CA GLU A 164 -12.14 16.84 7.16
C GLU A 164 -11.96 15.54 7.98
N LEU A 165 -11.24 14.57 7.44
CA LEU A 165 -10.93 13.30 8.13
C LEU A 165 -9.79 13.46 9.14
N ARG A 166 -8.89 14.43 8.96
CA ARG A 166 -7.77 14.64 9.87
C ARG A 166 -8.27 15.11 11.24
N ALA A 167 -7.81 14.46 12.30
CA ALA A 167 -8.03 14.93 13.67
C ALA A 167 -7.24 16.23 13.91
N VAL A 168 -7.84 17.17 14.60
CA VAL A 168 -7.22 18.45 15.01
C VAL A 168 -6.56 18.27 16.36
#